data_5bb667be6febe43eceef9e3ccf741a07
#
_entry.id   5bb667be6febe43eceef9e3ccf741a07
#
_cell.length_a   1.000
_cell.length_b   1.000
_cell.length_c   1.000
_cell.angle_alpha   90.00
_cell.angle_beta   90.00
_cell.angle_gamma   90.00
#
_symmetry.space_group_name_H-M   'P 1'
#
loop_
_entity.id
_entity.type
_entity.pdbx_description
1 polymer ?
#
loop_
_entity_poly.entity_id
_entity_poly.type
_entity_poly.pdbx_seq_one_letter_code
_entity_poly.pdbx_strand_id
1 'polypeptide(L)'
;MKKTMMLGLGALMGVLTACGGKATTETKLHAIMDNPAPRTMPVALFGEVPAELVAELNIAEGIPSSVSVVLVEKDGQQFLFDAGNGNDDSRMIPALQELGFGANDIDAVFITHLHGDHIGGLVKEGKPVFAQAKLYIPAVELEAWTQTPKSTPQNVQAMLTAYGDRVVKFALQDKLPGEVEPIPAYGHTPGHTVYRTGDKLIVGDIMHGVALQMGHPEFCARFDMDKEQAIASRKAIVELAKKQGWTMYGMHFPTTEGISVK
;
A
#
# COMPACT_ATOMS: atom_id res chain seq x y z
N MET A 1 -10.60 -45.44 -76.18
CA MET A 1 -9.49 -44.73 -75.56
C MET A 1 -10.09 -43.58 -74.73
N LYS A 2 -10.27 -43.79 -73.42
CA LYS A 2 -10.82 -42.76 -72.52
C LYS A 2 -9.68 -42.21 -71.66
N LYS A 3 -9.36 -40.91 -71.80
CA LYS A 3 -8.41 -40.23 -70.95
C LYS A 3 -9.09 -39.78 -69.65
N THR A 4 -8.61 -40.31 -68.54
CA THR A 4 -9.03 -39.91 -67.19
C THR A 4 -8.15 -38.71 -66.74
N MET A 5 -8.81 -37.64 -66.39
CA MET A 5 -8.18 -36.38 -65.90
C MET A 5 -8.21 -36.44 -64.39
N MET A 6 -7.06 -36.47 -63.74
CA MET A 6 -6.92 -36.36 -62.29
C MET A 6 -6.94 -34.87 -61.87
N LEU A 7 -7.92 -34.49 -61.07
CA LEU A 7 -7.91 -33.20 -60.35
C LEU A 7 -7.06 -33.32 -59.08
N GLY A 8 -6.02 -32.52 -59.00
CA GLY A 8 -5.25 -32.36 -57.76
C GLY A 8 -5.96 -31.41 -56.78
N LEU A 9 -6.21 -31.91 -55.61
CA LEU A 9 -6.75 -31.15 -54.50
C LEU A 9 -5.57 -30.46 -53.78
N GLY A 10 -5.41 -29.13 -53.97
CA GLY A 10 -4.45 -28.32 -53.23
C GLY A 10 -4.97 -28.01 -51.83
N ALA A 11 -4.36 -28.56 -50.79
CA ALA A 11 -4.63 -28.22 -49.40
C ALA A 11 -4.01 -26.84 -49.10
N LEU A 12 -4.87 -25.85 -48.88
CA LEU A 12 -4.48 -24.51 -48.38
C LEU A 12 -4.29 -24.61 -46.86
N MET A 13 -3.04 -24.69 -46.40
CA MET A 13 -2.71 -24.56 -44.96
C MET A 13 -2.86 -23.10 -44.58
N GLY A 14 -3.96 -22.76 -43.90
CA GLY A 14 -4.15 -21.49 -43.24
C GLY A 14 -3.23 -21.41 -42.02
N VAL A 15 -2.24 -20.51 -42.05
CA VAL A 15 -1.45 -20.14 -40.89
C VAL A 15 -2.32 -19.28 -39.99
N LEU A 16 -2.85 -19.88 -38.91
CA LEU A 16 -3.45 -19.14 -37.80
C LEU A 16 -2.33 -18.43 -37.04
N THR A 17 -2.11 -17.15 -37.33
CA THR A 17 -1.35 -16.26 -36.46
C THR A 17 -2.18 -16.05 -35.20
N ALA A 18 -1.85 -16.78 -34.14
CA ALA A 18 -2.34 -16.48 -32.81
C ALA A 18 -1.78 -15.12 -32.39
N CYS A 19 -2.60 -14.07 -32.42
CA CYS A 19 -2.34 -12.86 -31.68
C CYS A 19 -2.30 -13.23 -30.21
N GLY A 20 -1.09 -13.35 -29.66
CA GLY A 20 -0.88 -13.53 -28.22
C GLY A 20 -1.30 -12.27 -27.48
N GLY A 21 -2.59 -12.17 -27.13
CA GLY A 21 -3.05 -11.31 -26.08
C GLY A 21 -2.33 -11.75 -24.80
N LYS A 22 -1.54 -10.90 -24.18
CA LYS A 22 -1.08 -11.12 -22.80
C LYS A 22 -2.32 -11.40 -21.97
N ALA A 23 -2.44 -12.64 -21.47
CA ALA A 23 -3.42 -12.93 -20.44
C ALA A 23 -3.13 -11.95 -19.29
N THR A 24 -4.09 -11.09 -18.98
CA THR A 24 -4.00 -10.27 -17.77
C THR A 24 -4.08 -11.23 -16.61
N THR A 25 -2.94 -11.46 -15.95
CA THR A 25 -2.94 -12.26 -14.73
C THR A 25 -3.73 -11.51 -13.67
N GLU A 26 -4.57 -12.23 -12.97
CA GLU A 26 -5.41 -11.68 -11.91
C GLU A 26 -4.53 -11.07 -10.83
N THR A 27 -4.79 -9.81 -10.46
CA THR A 27 -4.14 -9.17 -9.33
C THR A 27 -4.80 -9.64 -8.05
N LYS A 28 -4.06 -10.34 -7.19
CA LYS A 28 -4.53 -10.74 -5.87
C LYS A 28 -3.97 -9.78 -4.82
N LEU A 29 -4.82 -9.38 -3.88
CA LEU A 29 -4.44 -8.51 -2.77
C LEU A 29 -4.79 -9.18 -1.45
N HIS A 30 -3.85 -9.15 -0.52
CA HIS A 30 -3.98 -9.64 0.85
C HIS A 30 -3.63 -8.50 1.80
N ALA A 31 -4.63 -7.95 2.48
CA ALA A 31 -4.39 -7.07 3.61
C ALA A 31 -4.06 -7.91 4.84
N ILE A 32 -2.95 -7.63 5.49
CA ILE A 32 -2.41 -8.38 6.62
C ILE A 32 -2.39 -7.47 7.84
N MET A 33 -3.14 -7.82 8.87
CA MET A 33 -3.10 -7.12 10.14
C MET A 33 -1.84 -7.53 10.90
N ASP A 34 -0.93 -6.57 11.12
CA ASP A 34 0.35 -6.80 11.78
C ASP A 34 0.23 -6.92 13.30
N ASN A 35 -0.76 -6.26 13.90
CA ASN A 35 -1.01 -6.37 15.33
C ASN A 35 -1.71 -7.69 15.69
N PRO A 36 -1.28 -8.36 16.81
CA PRO A 36 -1.78 -9.69 17.18
C PRO A 36 -3.20 -9.69 17.73
N ALA A 37 -3.73 -8.54 18.12
CA ALA A 37 -5.06 -8.36 18.69
C ALA A 37 -5.72 -7.07 18.18
N PRO A 38 -7.07 -6.97 18.18
CA PRO A 38 -7.76 -5.73 17.85
C PRO A 38 -7.24 -4.54 18.67
N ARG A 39 -7.18 -3.38 18.04
CA ARG A 39 -6.69 -2.12 18.63
C ARG A 39 -7.73 -1.03 18.54
N THR A 40 -7.64 -0.07 19.43
CA THR A 40 -8.38 1.19 19.33
C THR A 40 -7.41 2.37 19.44
N MET A 41 -7.75 3.48 18.79
CA MET A 41 -7.10 4.76 19.01
C MET A 41 -7.95 5.62 19.96
N PRO A 42 -7.36 6.25 20.99
CA PRO A 42 -8.08 7.20 21.83
C PRO A 42 -8.67 8.35 21.00
N VAL A 43 -9.92 8.71 21.24
CA VAL A 43 -10.61 9.82 20.56
C VAL A 43 -9.83 11.13 20.70
N ALA A 44 -9.17 11.35 21.85
CA ALA A 44 -8.37 12.53 22.12
C ALA A 44 -7.17 12.73 21.15
N LEU A 45 -6.79 11.71 20.37
CA LEU A 45 -5.78 11.85 19.32
C LEU A 45 -6.27 12.70 18.13
N PHE A 46 -7.60 12.87 18.01
CA PHE A 46 -8.23 13.61 16.91
C PHE A 46 -8.65 15.05 17.31
N GLY A 47 -8.17 15.53 18.46
CA GLY A 47 -8.53 16.84 18.98
C GLY A 47 -9.83 16.84 19.77
N GLU A 48 -10.54 17.97 19.78
CA GLU A 48 -11.81 18.13 20.49
C GLU A 48 -12.96 17.62 19.62
N VAL A 49 -13.30 16.35 19.78
CA VAL A 49 -14.46 15.73 19.13
C VAL A 49 -15.69 15.98 20.04
N PRO A 50 -16.79 16.57 19.53
CA PRO A 50 -18.00 16.82 20.32
C PRO A 50 -18.54 15.55 20.98
N ALA A 51 -18.99 15.66 22.24
CA ALA A 51 -19.48 14.51 22.99
C ALA A 51 -20.68 13.83 22.33
N GLU A 52 -21.54 14.62 21.70
CA GLU A 52 -22.69 14.12 20.93
C GLU A 52 -22.24 13.24 19.76
N LEU A 53 -21.20 13.66 19.05
CA LEU A 53 -20.62 12.90 17.92
C LEU A 53 -19.92 11.62 18.41
N VAL A 54 -19.22 11.69 19.56
CA VAL A 54 -18.63 10.51 20.21
C VAL A 54 -19.69 9.48 20.55
N ALA A 55 -20.83 9.92 21.06
CA ALA A 55 -21.96 9.06 21.39
C ALA A 55 -22.66 8.50 20.14
N GLU A 56 -22.89 9.34 19.11
CA GLU A 56 -23.52 8.96 17.84
C GLU A 56 -22.71 7.86 17.14
N LEU A 57 -21.37 8.04 17.06
CA LEU A 57 -20.47 7.10 16.40
C LEU A 57 -20.10 5.90 17.28
N ASN A 58 -20.55 5.87 18.56
CA ASN A 58 -20.24 4.82 19.54
C ASN A 58 -18.71 4.57 19.68
N ILE A 59 -17.92 5.65 19.80
CA ILE A 59 -16.46 5.62 19.88
C ILE A 59 -15.90 6.06 21.22
N ALA A 60 -16.71 6.08 22.29
CA ALA A 60 -16.29 6.51 23.63
C ALA A 60 -15.13 5.67 24.20
N GLU A 61 -15.12 4.36 23.92
CA GLU A 61 -14.07 3.42 24.35
C GLU A 61 -12.85 3.43 23.40
N GLY A 62 -12.85 4.31 22.39
CA GLY A 62 -11.83 4.45 21.37
C GLY A 62 -12.32 4.07 19.97
N ILE A 63 -11.57 4.51 18.96
CA ILE A 63 -11.88 4.27 17.57
C ILE A 63 -11.20 2.99 17.11
N PRO A 64 -11.92 1.98 16.61
CA PRO A 64 -11.32 0.75 16.07
C PRO A 64 -10.25 1.04 15.02
N SER A 65 -9.09 0.41 15.15
CA SER A 65 -7.92 0.65 14.32
C SER A 65 -7.04 -0.59 14.21
N SER A 66 -6.04 -0.55 13.37
CA SER A 66 -5.01 -1.59 13.23
C SER A 66 -3.64 -0.99 12.95
N VAL A 67 -2.63 -1.83 12.78
CA VAL A 67 -1.48 -1.61 11.92
C VAL A 67 -1.50 -2.74 10.91
N SER A 68 -1.53 -2.42 9.64
CA SER A 68 -1.66 -3.40 8.58
C SER A 68 -0.59 -3.17 7.50
N VAL A 69 -0.28 -4.21 6.75
CA VAL A 69 0.50 -4.15 5.52
C VAL A 69 -0.33 -4.80 4.40
N VAL A 70 0.02 -4.51 3.16
CA VAL A 70 -0.70 -5.09 2.03
C VAL A 70 0.28 -5.84 1.13
N LEU A 71 0.00 -7.13 0.87
CA LEU A 71 0.69 -7.91 -0.16
C LEU A 71 -0.15 -7.92 -1.44
N VAL A 72 0.48 -7.66 -2.56
CA VAL A 72 -0.11 -7.78 -3.90
C VAL A 72 0.70 -8.80 -4.71
N GLU A 73 0.01 -9.83 -5.20
CA GLU A 73 0.54 -10.77 -6.19
C GLU A 73 0.10 -10.31 -7.58
N LYS A 74 1.05 -10.08 -8.48
CA LYS A 74 0.76 -9.70 -9.86
C LYS A 74 1.86 -10.19 -10.80
N ASP A 75 1.48 -10.86 -11.88
CA ASP A 75 2.39 -11.35 -12.93
C ASP A 75 3.54 -12.24 -12.38
N GLY A 76 3.28 -13.00 -11.30
CA GLY A 76 4.26 -13.85 -10.63
C GLY A 76 5.24 -13.11 -9.72
N GLN A 77 5.04 -11.82 -9.49
CA GLN A 77 5.82 -11.00 -8.58
C GLN A 77 5.02 -10.68 -7.31
N GLN A 78 5.73 -10.48 -6.20
CA GLN A 78 5.19 -10.16 -4.88
C GLN A 78 5.60 -8.74 -4.47
N PHE A 79 4.60 -7.88 -4.31
CA PHE A 79 4.76 -6.49 -3.93
C PHE A 79 4.18 -6.24 -2.55
N LEU A 80 5.02 -5.83 -1.61
CA LEU A 80 4.58 -5.47 -0.26
C LEU A 80 4.43 -3.94 -0.17
N PHE A 81 3.38 -3.47 0.48
CA PHE A 81 3.14 -2.05 0.76
C PHE A 81 3.24 -1.84 2.26
N ASP A 82 4.24 -1.06 2.68
CA ASP A 82 4.73 -0.87 4.03
C ASP A 82 5.19 -2.18 4.71
N ALA A 83 5.72 -2.09 5.91
CA ALA A 83 6.32 -3.22 6.61
C ALA A 83 5.96 -3.29 8.12
N GLY A 84 4.94 -2.58 8.55
CA GLY A 84 4.46 -2.64 9.93
C GLY A 84 5.44 -2.10 10.98
N ASN A 85 5.15 -2.40 12.25
CA ASN A 85 5.94 -1.93 13.40
C ASN A 85 7.30 -2.64 13.55
N GLY A 86 7.41 -3.90 13.10
CA GLY A 86 8.59 -4.74 13.34
C GLY A 86 8.82 -5.14 14.79
N ASN A 87 7.80 -5.09 15.63
CA ASN A 87 7.82 -5.55 17.01
C ASN A 87 7.96 -7.08 17.08
N ASP A 88 8.32 -7.62 18.24
CA ASP A 88 8.47 -9.06 18.42
C ASP A 88 7.15 -9.84 18.27
N ASP A 89 6.02 -9.17 18.48
CA ASP A 89 4.66 -9.71 18.31
C ASP A 89 4.05 -9.42 16.92
N SER A 90 4.82 -8.86 15.99
CA SER A 90 4.41 -8.59 14.60
C SER A 90 3.91 -9.88 13.91
N ARG A 91 2.76 -9.76 13.26
CA ARG A 91 2.13 -10.86 12.52
C ARG A 91 2.48 -10.86 11.03
N MET A 92 3.16 -9.83 10.54
CA MET A 92 3.46 -9.69 9.11
C MET A 92 4.19 -10.92 8.55
N ILE A 93 5.35 -11.29 9.10
CA ILE A 93 6.11 -12.44 8.60
C ILE A 93 5.36 -13.77 8.76
N PRO A 94 4.76 -14.10 9.94
CA PRO A 94 3.92 -15.29 10.06
C PRO A 94 2.80 -15.35 9.03
N ALA A 95 2.09 -14.24 8.80
CA ALA A 95 0.99 -14.21 7.85
C ALA A 95 1.45 -14.33 6.38
N LEU A 96 2.60 -13.76 6.01
CA LEU A 96 3.20 -14.01 4.69
C LEU A 96 3.49 -15.50 4.51
N GLN A 97 4.02 -16.17 5.54
CA GLN A 97 4.29 -17.62 5.50
C GLN A 97 3.00 -18.46 5.39
N GLU A 98 1.92 -18.06 6.05
CA GLU A 98 0.59 -18.70 5.92
C GLU A 98 0.05 -18.56 4.49
N LEU A 99 0.38 -17.47 3.78
CA LEU A 99 0.07 -17.25 2.36
C LEU A 99 1.04 -18.01 1.41
N GLY A 100 2.07 -18.65 1.94
CA GLY A 100 3.07 -19.41 1.17
C GLY A 100 4.30 -18.59 0.75
N PHE A 101 4.50 -17.39 1.29
CA PHE A 101 5.62 -16.51 0.93
C PHE A 101 6.60 -16.34 2.10
N GLY A 102 7.89 -16.49 1.83
CA GLY A 102 8.95 -16.06 2.73
C GLY A 102 9.37 -14.62 2.47
N ALA A 103 10.15 -14.04 3.37
CA ALA A 103 10.68 -12.68 3.20
C ALA A 103 11.54 -12.52 1.93
N ASN A 104 12.17 -13.59 1.45
CA ASN A 104 12.99 -13.58 0.23
C ASN A 104 12.17 -13.68 -1.06
N ASP A 105 10.88 -13.95 -0.98
CA ASP A 105 9.99 -14.03 -2.13
C ASP A 105 9.40 -12.65 -2.50
N ILE A 106 9.64 -11.64 -1.66
CA ILE A 106 9.18 -10.27 -1.92
C ILE A 106 10.14 -9.59 -2.91
N ASP A 107 9.62 -9.19 -4.07
CA ASP A 107 10.38 -8.53 -5.15
C ASP A 107 10.58 -7.04 -4.90
N ALA A 108 9.56 -6.38 -4.37
CA ALA A 108 9.62 -4.97 -4.03
C ALA A 108 8.78 -4.63 -2.81
N VAL A 109 9.27 -3.65 -2.03
CA VAL A 109 8.50 -3.00 -0.97
C VAL A 109 8.26 -1.55 -1.37
N PHE A 110 6.99 -1.13 -1.41
CA PHE A 110 6.57 0.24 -1.66
C PHE A 110 6.24 0.90 -0.33
N ILE A 111 6.85 2.05 -0.05
CA ILE A 111 6.66 2.78 1.19
C ILE A 111 5.70 3.94 0.96
N THR A 112 4.61 3.99 1.74
CA THR A 112 3.66 5.11 1.69
C THR A 112 4.27 6.36 2.30
N HIS A 113 4.94 6.23 3.44
CA HIS A 113 5.67 7.29 4.15
C HIS A 113 6.61 6.69 5.21
N LEU A 114 7.43 7.53 5.86
CA LEU A 114 8.55 7.06 6.69
C LEU A 114 8.28 7.08 8.21
N HIS A 115 7.02 6.95 8.66
CA HIS A 115 6.74 6.71 10.07
C HIS A 115 7.15 5.31 10.51
N GLY A 116 7.37 5.15 11.83
CA GLY A 116 7.96 3.94 12.40
C GLY A 116 7.13 2.67 12.18
N ASP A 117 5.82 2.78 12.21
CA ASP A 117 4.89 1.66 12.01
C ASP A 117 4.66 1.27 10.53
N HIS A 118 5.32 1.97 9.61
CA HIS A 118 5.37 1.64 8.18
C HIS A 118 6.72 1.07 7.75
N ILE A 119 7.80 1.43 8.45
CA ILE A 119 9.16 0.99 8.11
C ILE A 119 9.81 0.10 9.18
N GLY A 120 9.16 -0.11 10.32
CA GLY A 120 9.74 -0.82 11.46
C GLY A 120 10.14 -2.27 11.15
N GLY A 121 9.32 -2.97 10.37
CA GLY A 121 9.59 -4.34 9.95
C GLY A 121 10.62 -4.51 8.83
N LEU A 122 11.20 -3.41 8.32
CA LEU A 122 12.20 -3.49 7.25
C LEU A 122 13.58 -3.97 7.73
N VAL A 123 13.93 -3.71 8.99
CA VAL A 123 15.28 -3.99 9.52
C VAL A 123 15.17 -4.78 10.81
N LYS A 124 15.90 -5.88 10.90
CA LYS A 124 16.07 -6.66 12.12
C LYS A 124 17.54 -6.88 12.37
N GLU A 125 18.02 -6.55 13.59
CA GLU A 125 19.43 -6.70 13.98
C GLU A 125 20.42 -6.05 12.98
N GLY A 126 20.05 -4.89 12.44
CA GLY A 126 20.86 -4.14 11.46
C GLY A 126 20.88 -4.74 10.04
N LYS A 127 20.09 -5.78 9.77
CA LYS A 127 20.00 -6.43 8.46
C LYS A 127 18.64 -6.20 7.83
N PRO A 128 18.56 -6.14 6.48
CA PRO A 128 17.28 -6.02 5.79
C PRO A 128 16.47 -7.31 5.93
N VAL A 129 15.21 -7.20 6.31
CA VAL A 129 14.29 -8.34 6.43
C VAL A 129 13.96 -8.90 5.04
N PHE A 130 13.68 -8.03 4.08
CA PHE A 130 13.40 -8.41 2.69
C PHE A 130 14.69 -8.27 1.86
N ALA A 131 15.60 -9.24 2.02
CA ALA A 131 16.97 -9.14 1.51
C ALA A 131 17.07 -9.10 -0.03
N GLN A 132 16.09 -9.61 -0.75
CA GLN A 132 16.04 -9.61 -2.22
C GLN A 132 15.26 -8.41 -2.78
N ALA A 133 14.39 -7.79 -1.98
CA ALA A 133 13.51 -6.74 -2.43
C ALA A 133 14.24 -5.42 -2.73
N LYS A 134 13.75 -4.69 -3.72
CA LYS A 134 14.00 -3.25 -3.89
C LYS A 134 13.01 -2.48 -3.02
N LEU A 135 13.47 -1.40 -2.40
CA LEU A 135 12.68 -0.54 -1.53
C LEU A 135 12.36 0.76 -2.27
N TYR A 136 11.11 0.93 -2.67
CA TYR A 136 10.64 2.09 -3.42
C TYR A 136 10.10 3.16 -2.46
N ILE A 137 10.72 4.34 -2.48
CA ILE A 137 10.36 5.47 -1.59
C ILE A 137 10.09 6.71 -2.44
N PRO A 138 8.95 7.43 -2.23
CA PRO A 138 8.68 8.68 -2.92
C PRO A 138 9.80 9.70 -2.67
N ALA A 139 10.25 10.38 -3.72
CA ALA A 139 11.37 11.31 -3.62
C ALA A 139 11.11 12.44 -2.62
N VAL A 140 9.89 13.01 -2.64
CA VAL A 140 9.49 14.09 -1.73
C VAL A 140 9.54 13.62 -0.28
N GLU A 141 9.09 12.41 0.00
CA GLU A 141 9.13 11.82 1.35
C GLU A 141 10.55 11.64 1.83
N LEU A 142 11.37 10.93 1.04
CA LEU A 142 12.75 10.67 1.41
C LEU A 142 13.54 11.95 1.64
N GLU A 143 13.39 12.95 0.76
CA GLU A 143 14.08 14.24 0.88
C GLU A 143 13.65 15.01 2.13
N ALA A 144 12.36 15.01 2.45
CA ALA A 144 11.86 15.68 3.66
C ALA A 144 12.45 15.09 4.95
N TRP A 145 12.61 13.77 5.01
CA TRP A 145 13.13 13.08 6.20
C TRP A 145 14.66 13.04 6.28
N THR A 146 15.37 13.31 5.18
CA THR A 146 16.83 13.21 5.10
C THR A 146 17.54 14.52 4.84
N GLN A 147 16.89 15.68 5.13
CA GLN A 147 17.45 17.02 4.90
C GLN A 147 18.82 17.22 5.52
N THR A 148 19.04 16.71 6.73
CA THR A 148 20.37 16.66 7.36
C THR A 148 20.57 15.33 8.10
N PRO A 149 21.81 14.80 8.18
CA PRO A 149 22.08 13.58 8.94
C PRO A 149 21.66 13.67 10.41
N LYS A 150 21.68 14.86 11.00
CA LYS A 150 21.29 15.06 12.42
C LYS A 150 19.77 15.03 12.62
N SER A 151 18.99 15.43 11.63
CA SER A 151 17.52 15.44 11.70
C SER A 151 16.89 14.15 11.21
N THR A 152 17.66 13.27 10.54
CA THR A 152 17.15 12.00 10.06
C THR A 152 16.89 11.03 11.23
N PRO A 153 15.66 10.52 11.43
CA PRO A 153 15.37 9.57 12.50
C PRO A 153 16.23 8.30 12.40
N GLN A 154 16.54 7.71 13.55
CA GLN A 154 17.46 6.56 13.63
C GLN A 154 16.95 5.34 12.83
N ASN A 155 15.65 5.07 12.84
CA ASN A 155 15.04 3.99 12.06
C ASN A 155 15.15 4.22 10.56
N VAL A 156 14.99 5.46 10.08
CA VAL A 156 15.21 5.83 8.67
C VAL A 156 16.69 5.64 8.29
N GLN A 157 17.63 6.06 9.14
CA GLN A 157 19.06 5.84 8.91
C GLN A 157 19.41 4.36 8.84
N ALA A 158 18.86 3.55 9.77
CA ALA A 158 19.07 2.10 9.81
C ALA A 158 18.53 1.42 8.54
N MET A 159 17.34 1.80 8.10
CA MET A 159 16.74 1.33 6.86
C MET A 159 17.60 1.67 5.64
N LEU A 160 18.01 2.93 5.48
CA LEU A 160 18.86 3.35 4.36
C LEU A 160 20.21 2.61 4.35
N THR A 161 20.80 2.40 5.52
CA THR A 161 22.05 1.65 5.66
C THR A 161 21.88 0.18 5.29
N ALA A 162 20.81 -0.46 5.76
CA ALA A 162 20.58 -1.89 5.54
C ALA A 162 20.23 -2.21 4.06
N TYR A 163 19.48 -1.35 3.41
CA TYR A 163 19.08 -1.56 2.01
C TYR A 163 20.08 -1.02 1.00
N GLY A 164 20.86 0.03 1.33
CA GLY A 164 21.91 0.55 0.45
C GLY A 164 21.43 0.83 -0.97
N ASP A 165 22.10 0.26 -1.98
CA ASP A 165 21.77 0.44 -3.40
C ASP A 165 20.41 -0.14 -3.83
N ARG A 166 19.72 -0.86 -2.97
CA ARG A 166 18.35 -1.36 -3.23
C ARG A 166 17.27 -0.32 -2.91
N VAL A 167 17.61 0.80 -2.30
CA VAL A 167 16.70 1.93 -2.14
C VAL A 167 16.52 2.62 -3.50
N VAL A 168 15.30 2.63 -3.99
CA VAL A 168 14.92 3.30 -5.23
C VAL A 168 14.08 4.52 -4.89
N LYS A 169 14.69 5.69 -4.99
CA LYS A 169 13.97 6.96 -4.91
C LYS A 169 13.27 7.21 -6.24
N PHE A 170 11.96 7.46 -6.22
CA PHE A 170 11.18 7.67 -7.43
C PHE A 170 10.36 8.96 -7.38
N ALA A 171 10.08 9.54 -8.55
CA ALA A 171 9.15 10.63 -8.74
C ALA A 171 7.76 10.11 -9.16
N LEU A 172 6.67 10.86 -8.87
CA LEU A 172 5.30 10.39 -9.11
C LEU A 172 4.99 10.03 -10.57
N GLN A 173 5.74 10.58 -11.54
CA GLN A 173 5.59 10.27 -12.96
C GLN A 173 6.38 9.03 -13.41
N ASP A 174 7.20 8.45 -12.54
CA ASP A 174 8.00 7.28 -12.87
C ASP A 174 7.13 6.02 -12.99
N LYS A 175 7.52 5.14 -13.89
CA LYS A 175 6.87 3.83 -14.01
C LYS A 175 7.42 2.89 -12.95
N LEU A 176 6.55 2.44 -12.07
CA LEU A 176 6.88 1.47 -11.04
C LEU A 176 6.62 0.03 -11.52
N PRO A 177 7.30 -0.97 -10.94
CA PRO A 177 7.04 -2.37 -11.26
C PRO A 177 5.61 -2.78 -10.93
N GLY A 178 5.10 -3.82 -11.58
CA GLY A 178 3.73 -4.29 -11.36
C GLY A 178 2.64 -3.32 -11.82
N GLU A 179 2.98 -2.30 -12.64
CA GLU A 179 2.06 -1.23 -13.04
C GLU A 179 1.40 -0.54 -11.82
N VAL A 180 2.15 -0.47 -10.71
CA VAL A 180 1.73 0.29 -9.52
C VAL A 180 1.78 1.78 -9.85
N GLU A 181 0.69 2.49 -9.58
CA GLU A 181 0.58 3.92 -9.83
C GLU A 181 0.62 4.71 -8.51
N PRO A 182 1.62 5.58 -8.30
CA PRO A 182 1.68 6.43 -7.13
C PRO A 182 0.76 7.65 -7.30
N ILE A 183 0.02 7.98 -6.24
CA ILE A 183 -0.89 9.13 -6.18
C ILE A 183 -0.49 9.97 -4.96
N PRO A 184 -0.20 11.28 -5.11
CA PRO A 184 0.18 12.12 -3.99
C PRO A 184 -1.00 12.29 -3.03
N ALA A 185 -0.74 12.15 -1.72
CA ALA A 185 -1.71 12.37 -0.65
C ALA A 185 -1.01 13.05 0.54
N TYR A 186 -0.36 14.17 0.27
CA TYR A 186 0.48 14.90 1.21
C TYR A 186 -0.31 15.44 2.40
N GLY A 187 0.37 15.74 3.49
CA GLY A 187 -0.18 16.37 4.68
C GLY A 187 -0.01 15.53 5.93
N HIS A 188 -0.28 14.22 5.88
CA HIS A 188 0.10 13.33 6.97
C HIS A 188 1.63 13.35 7.16
N THR A 189 2.37 13.16 6.10
CA THR A 189 3.78 13.53 5.96
C THR A 189 3.98 14.36 4.70
N PRO A 190 5.14 15.02 4.50
CA PRO A 190 5.38 15.87 3.33
C PRO A 190 5.27 15.16 1.98
N GLY A 191 5.58 13.87 1.93
CA GLY A 191 5.56 13.07 0.70
C GLY A 191 4.67 11.83 0.75
N HIS A 192 3.73 11.76 1.71
CA HIS A 192 2.80 10.64 1.83
C HIS A 192 2.16 10.30 0.50
N THR A 193 2.23 9.05 0.10
CA THR A 193 1.81 8.57 -1.22
C THR A 193 0.88 7.38 -1.09
N VAL A 194 -0.23 7.45 -1.81
CA VAL A 194 -1.19 6.36 -2.01
C VAL A 194 -0.79 5.58 -3.26
N TYR A 195 -1.04 4.28 -3.30
CA TYR A 195 -0.72 3.45 -4.46
C TYR A 195 -1.97 2.80 -5.02
N ARG A 196 -2.11 2.84 -6.36
CA ARG A 196 -3.16 2.13 -7.08
C ARG A 196 -2.60 0.90 -7.78
N THR A 197 -3.31 -0.20 -7.72
CA THR A 197 -3.08 -1.40 -8.52
C THR A 197 -4.44 -1.97 -8.95
N GLY A 198 -4.74 -1.94 -10.23
CA GLY A 198 -6.06 -2.29 -10.76
C GLY A 198 -7.17 -1.42 -10.16
N ASP A 199 -8.15 -2.02 -9.51
CA ASP A 199 -9.27 -1.39 -8.79
C ASP A 199 -9.02 -1.29 -7.27
N LYS A 200 -7.79 -1.51 -6.82
CA LYS A 200 -7.38 -1.46 -5.42
C LYS A 200 -6.56 -0.20 -5.15
N LEU A 201 -6.83 0.45 -4.03
CA LEU A 201 -6.16 1.67 -3.59
C LEU A 201 -5.57 1.45 -2.20
N ILE A 202 -4.25 1.37 -2.09
CA ILE A 202 -3.53 1.27 -0.83
C ILE A 202 -3.29 2.70 -0.35
N VAL A 203 -4.01 3.11 0.70
CA VAL A 203 -4.17 4.52 1.05
C VAL A 203 -3.26 5.00 2.20
N GLY A 204 -2.43 4.11 2.77
CA GLY A 204 -1.56 4.49 3.88
C GLY A 204 -2.36 5.12 5.02
N ASP A 205 -1.93 6.28 5.45
CA ASP A 205 -2.44 7.01 6.62
C ASP A 205 -3.30 8.22 6.28
N ILE A 206 -4.10 8.13 5.21
CA ILE A 206 -5.11 9.18 4.97
C ILE A 206 -6.17 9.21 6.07
N MET A 207 -6.37 8.09 6.79
CA MET A 207 -7.26 7.96 7.94
C MET A 207 -6.67 7.01 8.99
N HIS A 208 -6.71 7.45 10.25
CA HIS A 208 -6.30 6.68 11.43
C HIS A 208 -7.50 6.12 12.21
N GLY A 209 -8.66 6.75 12.05
CA GLY A 209 -9.91 6.36 12.68
C GLY A 209 -11.06 6.44 11.70
N VAL A 210 -11.30 5.36 10.96
CA VAL A 210 -12.31 5.30 9.88
C VAL A 210 -13.70 5.68 10.38
N ALA A 211 -14.10 5.18 11.56
CA ALA A 211 -15.42 5.44 12.14
C ALA A 211 -15.71 6.95 12.36
N LEU A 212 -14.66 7.75 12.56
CA LEU A 212 -14.78 9.20 12.68
C LEU A 212 -14.50 9.89 11.33
N GLN A 213 -13.34 9.63 10.73
CA GLN A 213 -12.80 10.44 9.64
C GLN A 213 -13.46 10.18 8.28
N MET A 214 -14.17 9.07 8.10
CA MET A 214 -14.93 8.83 6.87
C MET A 214 -16.10 9.79 6.70
N GLY A 215 -16.84 10.04 7.78
CA GLY A 215 -17.96 11.00 7.79
C GLY A 215 -17.54 12.43 8.14
N HIS A 216 -16.44 12.58 8.86
CA HIS A 216 -15.95 13.85 9.41
C HIS A 216 -14.46 14.03 9.08
N PRO A 217 -14.13 14.25 7.81
CA PRO A 217 -12.75 14.31 7.34
C PRO A 217 -11.94 15.50 7.90
N GLU A 218 -12.59 16.48 8.54
CA GLU A 218 -11.97 17.62 9.21
C GLU A 218 -11.21 17.25 10.49
N PHE A 219 -11.52 16.13 11.14
CA PHE A 219 -10.76 15.66 12.29
C PHE A 219 -9.43 15.06 11.85
N CYS A 220 -8.34 15.64 12.33
CA CYS A 220 -6.98 15.20 12.06
C CYS A 220 -6.41 14.45 13.27
N ALA A 221 -5.75 13.33 13.01
CA ALA A 221 -4.90 12.74 14.01
C ALA A 221 -3.75 13.70 14.36
N ARG A 222 -3.30 13.71 15.62
CA ARG A 222 -2.18 14.57 16.02
C ARG A 222 -0.86 14.28 15.28
N PHE A 223 -0.82 13.19 14.54
CA PHE A 223 0.31 12.77 13.71
C PHE A 223 0.34 13.46 12.35
N ASP A 224 -0.77 14.08 11.92
CA ASP A 224 -0.83 14.83 10.66
C ASP A 224 0.07 16.08 10.77
N MET A 225 1.16 16.13 10.00
CA MET A 225 2.17 17.20 10.04
C MET A 225 1.64 18.51 9.46
N ASP A 226 0.81 18.44 8.42
CA ASP A 226 0.06 19.55 7.84
C ASP A 226 -1.43 19.17 7.79
N LYS A 227 -2.20 19.67 8.76
CA LYS A 227 -3.60 19.32 8.92
C LYS A 227 -4.47 19.74 7.75
N GLU A 228 -4.26 20.95 7.22
CA GLU A 228 -5.05 21.45 6.09
C GLU A 228 -4.84 20.60 4.85
N GLN A 229 -3.59 20.27 4.56
CA GLN A 229 -3.24 19.42 3.43
C GLN A 229 -3.71 17.96 3.64
N ALA A 230 -3.61 17.41 4.87
CA ALA A 230 -4.11 16.07 5.19
C ALA A 230 -5.62 15.96 5.00
N ILE A 231 -6.40 16.98 5.41
CA ILE A 231 -7.84 17.06 5.17
C ILE A 231 -8.15 17.09 3.67
N ALA A 232 -7.43 17.94 2.93
CA ALA A 232 -7.62 18.07 1.48
C ALA A 232 -7.31 16.75 0.75
N SER A 233 -6.19 16.11 1.09
CA SER A 233 -5.78 14.81 0.54
C SER A 233 -6.78 13.72 0.87
N ARG A 234 -7.23 13.62 2.13
CA ARG A 234 -8.25 12.65 2.57
C ARG A 234 -9.51 12.76 1.75
N LYS A 235 -10.06 13.99 1.63
CA LYS A 235 -11.28 14.25 0.83
C LYS A 235 -11.08 13.87 -0.64
N ALA A 236 -9.95 14.27 -1.24
CA ALA A 236 -9.66 14.01 -2.65
C ALA A 236 -9.52 12.50 -2.93
N ILE A 237 -8.84 11.74 -2.08
CA ILE A 237 -8.64 10.30 -2.23
C ILE A 237 -9.96 9.54 -2.06
N VAL A 238 -10.78 9.88 -1.05
CA VAL A 238 -12.10 9.27 -0.84
C VAL A 238 -13.04 9.54 -2.03
N GLU A 239 -13.10 10.77 -2.51
CA GLU A 239 -13.89 11.12 -3.69
C GLU A 239 -13.39 10.42 -4.98
N LEU A 240 -12.07 10.30 -5.14
CA LEU A 240 -11.48 9.56 -6.25
C LEU A 240 -11.87 8.08 -6.20
N ALA A 241 -11.75 7.44 -5.02
CA ALA A 241 -12.14 6.05 -4.81
C ALA A 241 -13.63 5.84 -5.13
N LYS A 242 -14.50 6.71 -4.62
CA LYS A 242 -15.94 6.70 -4.89
C LYS A 242 -16.24 6.83 -6.39
N LYS A 243 -15.68 7.84 -7.06
CA LYS A 243 -15.91 8.11 -8.50
C LYS A 243 -15.47 6.95 -9.38
N GLN A 244 -14.40 6.27 -9.02
CA GLN A 244 -13.82 5.18 -9.80
C GLN A 244 -14.33 3.79 -9.38
N GLY A 245 -15.07 3.69 -8.28
CA GLY A 245 -15.52 2.41 -7.71
C GLY A 245 -14.36 1.57 -7.15
N TRP A 246 -13.30 2.22 -6.68
CA TRP A 246 -12.13 1.53 -6.12
C TRP A 246 -12.31 1.18 -4.65
N THR A 247 -11.73 0.06 -4.24
CA THR A 247 -11.70 -0.38 -2.85
C THR A 247 -10.41 0.12 -2.18
N MET A 248 -10.55 0.80 -1.05
CA MET A 248 -9.45 1.34 -0.26
C MET A 248 -8.98 0.34 0.80
N TYR A 249 -7.66 0.24 0.96
CA TYR A 249 -6.96 -0.53 2.00
C TYR A 249 -6.02 0.42 2.74
N GLY A 250 -6.34 0.76 3.97
CA GLY A 250 -5.54 1.68 4.80
C GLY A 250 -4.80 0.94 5.90
N MET A 251 -3.64 1.45 6.29
CA MET A 251 -2.78 0.80 7.30
C MET A 251 -3.43 0.79 8.68
N HIS A 252 -4.28 1.79 8.97
CA HIS A 252 -5.03 1.88 10.22
C HIS A 252 -6.50 1.50 10.10
N PHE A 253 -6.92 0.88 9.01
CA PHE A 253 -8.30 0.41 8.85
C PHE A 253 -8.56 -0.79 9.78
N PRO A 254 -9.73 -0.85 10.43
CA PRO A 254 -10.04 -1.92 11.40
C PRO A 254 -10.38 -3.27 10.74
N THR A 255 -10.26 -3.37 9.42
CA THR A 255 -10.62 -4.54 8.63
C THR A 255 -9.61 -4.81 7.53
N THR A 256 -9.46 -6.08 7.16
CA THR A 256 -8.66 -6.53 6.03
C THR A 256 -9.45 -6.68 4.72
N GLU A 257 -10.76 -6.48 4.75
CA GLU A 257 -11.63 -6.61 3.57
C GLU A 257 -11.58 -5.39 2.64
N GLY A 258 -10.96 -4.31 3.10
CA GLY A 258 -10.98 -3.02 2.41
C GLY A 258 -12.33 -2.30 2.56
N ILE A 259 -12.37 -1.04 2.12
CA ILE A 259 -13.56 -0.19 2.21
C ILE A 259 -13.89 0.38 0.83
N SER A 260 -15.10 0.07 0.34
CA SER A 260 -15.67 0.68 -0.87
C SER A 260 -16.63 1.79 -0.47
N VAL A 261 -16.43 2.99 -1.03
CA VAL A 261 -17.28 4.15 -0.80
C VAL A 261 -18.37 4.17 -1.89
N LYS A 262 -19.63 4.16 -1.45
CA LYS A 262 -20.80 4.19 -2.36
C LYS A 262 -21.27 5.62 -2.62
#